data_bd7eccd5dcac559dc9448fe9ae92238f
#
_entry.id   bd7eccd5dcac559dc9448fe9ae92238f
#
_cell.length_a   1.000
_cell.length_b   1.000
_cell.length_c   1.000
_cell.angle_alpha   90.00
_cell.angle_beta   90.00
_cell.angle_gamma   90.00
#
_symmetry.space_group_name_H-M   'P 1'
#
loop_
_entity.id
_entity.type
_entity.pdbx_description
1 polymer ?
#
loop_
_entity_poly.entity_id
_entity_poly.type
_entity_poly.pdbx_seq_one_letter_code
_entity_poly.pdbx_strand_id
1 'polypeptide(L)'
;MAKEVFNRYDVKYMLSTDQKDAVIEALLDQMNLDPYNSGGKYYTICNIYYDTEDNTLIQRSLSRPPYKEKLRLRGYGVPKPGDIVFLEIKKKYKGIVNKRRSCIELEEAKRYMETGVLPEFQPYMNRQVLREIDYFTHIYDLKPKLYLAYD
;
A
#
# COMPACT_ATOMS: atom_id res chain seq x y z
N MET A 1 -5.77 13.00 10.49
CA MET A 1 -6.08 11.61 10.06
C MET A 1 -5.53 11.39 8.67
N ALA A 2 -4.90 10.24 8.42
CA ALA A 2 -4.39 9.91 7.10
C ALA A 2 -5.55 9.59 6.15
N LYS A 3 -5.49 10.12 4.92
CA LYS A 3 -6.55 9.89 3.91
C LYS A 3 -6.64 8.40 3.55
N GLU A 4 -7.83 7.82 3.66
CA GLU A 4 -8.04 6.37 3.49
C GLU A 4 -8.49 5.96 2.08
N VAL A 5 -9.10 6.89 1.34
CA VAL A 5 -9.59 6.67 -0.02
C VAL A 5 -9.01 7.70 -0.97
N PHE A 6 -8.42 7.23 -2.08
CA PHE A 6 -7.81 8.08 -3.10
C PHE A 6 -8.28 7.68 -4.48
N ASN A 7 -8.71 8.69 -5.25
CA ASN A 7 -8.89 8.60 -6.69
C ASN A 7 -7.96 9.63 -7.34
N ARG A 8 -6.95 9.18 -8.09
CA ARG A 8 -5.97 10.09 -8.69
C ARG A 8 -5.29 9.48 -9.90
N TYR A 9 -4.72 10.34 -10.72
CA TYR A 9 -3.67 9.95 -11.67
C TYR A 9 -2.34 9.86 -10.93
N ASP A 10 -1.56 8.84 -11.24
CA ASP A 10 -0.25 8.59 -10.67
C ASP A 10 0.74 8.42 -11.84
N VAL A 11 1.57 9.44 -12.05
CA VAL A 11 2.61 9.44 -13.09
C VAL A 11 3.96 9.34 -12.40
N LYS A 12 4.84 8.50 -12.94
CA LYS A 12 6.18 8.27 -12.41
C LYS A 12 7.21 8.66 -13.44
N TYR A 13 8.21 9.41 -13.00
CA TYR A 13 9.34 9.83 -13.80
C TYR A 13 10.62 9.17 -13.28
N MET A 14 11.46 8.70 -14.22
CA MET A 14 12.83 8.28 -13.90
C MET A 14 13.72 9.53 -13.98
N LEU A 15 14.43 9.82 -12.93
CA LEU A 15 15.32 10.98 -12.83
C LEU A 15 16.73 10.53 -12.45
N SER A 16 17.75 11.22 -12.97
CA SER A 16 19.09 11.14 -12.38
C SER A 16 19.12 11.88 -11.05
N THR A 17 20.19 11.69 -10.27
CA THR A 17 20.33 12.38 -8.97
C THR A 17 20.32 13.90 -9.16
N ASP A 18 21.04 14.44 -10.15
CA ASP A 18 21.11 15.87 -10.42
C ASP A 18 19.73 16.43 -10.84
N GLN A 19 18.99 15.70 -11.68
CA GLN A 19 17.62 16.06 -12.06
C GLN A 19 16.67 16.07 -10.85
N LYS A 20 16.81 15.06 -9.96
CA LYS A 20 16.02 14.99 -8.72
C LYS A 20 16.27 16.21 -7.84
N ASP A 21 17.55 16.57 -7.64
CA ASP A 21 17.93 17.70 -6.78
C ASP A 21 17.45 19.02 -7.35
N ALA A 22 17.59 19.25 -8.67
CA ALA A 22 17.04 20.43 -9.35
C ALA A 22 15.52 20.52 -9.27
N VAL A 23 14.79 19.41 -9.39
CA VAL A 23 13.33 19.38 -9.24
C VAL A 23 12.91 19.67 -7.80
N ILE A 24 13.60 19.11 -6.80
CA ILE A 24 13.33 19.40 -5.40
C ILE A 24 13.51 20.89 -5.12
N GLU A 25 14.63 21.49 -5.55
CA GLU A 25 14.90 22.92 -5.37
C GLU A 25 13.78 23.79 -5.99
N ALA A 26 13.38 23.49 -7.23
CA ALA A 26 12.31 24.21 -7.91
C ALA A 26 10.91 24.08 -7.24
N LEU A 27 10.68 23.01 -6.47
CA LEU A 27 9.40 22.76 -5.81
C LEU A 27 9.33 23.31 -4.38
N LEU A 28 10.45 23.64 -3.74
CA LEU A 28 10.49 24.10 -2.34
C LEU A 28 9.67 25.38 -2.10
N ASP A 29 9.54 26.24 -3.11
CA ASP A 29 8.72 27.48 -3.02
C ASP A 29 7.22 27.21 -3.13
N GLN A 30 6.80 26.05 -3.61
CA GLN A 30 5.41 25.71 -3.92
C GLN A 30 4.86 24.53 -3.12
N MET A 31 5.73 23.71 -2.55
CA MET A 31 5.36 22.48 -1.85
C MET A 31 6.14 22.34 -0.55
N ASN A 32 5.50 21.75 0.45
CA ASN A 32 6.18 21.35 1.68
C ASN A 32 6.68 19.92 1.57
N LEU A 33 7.79 19.63 2.24
CA LEU A 33 8.28 18.26 2.42
C LEU A 33 7.25 17.42 3.17
N ASP A 34 7.25 16.12 2.91
CA ASP A 34 6.42 15.17 3.65
C ASP A 34 6.69 15.31 5.16
N PRO A 35 5.66 15.52 6.00
CA PRO A 35 5.81 15.67 7.45
C PRO A 35 6.56 14.50 8.13
N TYR A 36 6.50 13.31 7.54
CA TYR A 36 7.22 12.14 8.04
C TYR A 36 8.69 12.11 7.63
N ASN A 37 9.09 12.97 6.69
CA ASN A 37 10.49 13.17 6.26
C ASN A 37 11.15 14.33 7.01
N SER A 38 10.90 14.43 8.32
CA SER A 38 11.45 15.47 9.17
C SER A 38 12.96 15.38 9.24
N GLY A 39 13.65 16.50 9.00
CA GLY A 39 15.11 16.60 9.04
C GLY A 39 15.81 16.07 7.77
N GLY A 40 15.14 15.93 6.64
CA GLY A 40 15.74 15.53 5.36
C GLY A 40 16.21 14.07 5.31
N LYS A 41 15.75 13.23 6.25
CA LYS A 41 16.06 11.81 6.25
C LYS A 41 14.94 11.03 5.59
N TYR A 42 15.31 10.14 4.66
CA TYR A 42 14.38 9.16 4.12
C TYR A 42 13.96 8.18 5.22
N TYR A 43 12.74 7.68 5.13
CA TYR A 43 12.27 6.62 6.01
C TYR A 43 11.94 5.37 5.19
N THR A 44 12.26 4.22 5.74
CA THR A 44 12.02 2.94 5.08
C THR A 44 10.53 2.66 4.96
N ILE A 45 10.10 2.23 3.78
CA ILE A 45 8.75 1.75 3.53
C ILE A 45 8.81 0.24 3.30
N CYS A 46 8.26 -0.53 4.24
CA CYS A 46 8.17 -1.98 4.16
C CYS A 46 6.83 -2.40 3.55
N ASN A 47 6.86 -3.35 2.62
CA ASN A 47 5.64 -3.88 2.01
C ASN A 47 5.72 -5.40 1.90
N ILE A 48 4.58 -6.06 2.16
CA ILE A 48 4.35 -7.44 1.76
C ILE A 48 3.23 -7.43 0.72
N TYR A 49 3.51 -7.91 -0.48
CA TYR A 49 2.51 -8.10 -1.53
C TYR A 49 1.94 -9.51 -1.45
N TYR A 50 0.62 -9.59 -1.59
CA TYR A 50 -0.13 -10.84 -1.61
C TYR A 50 -0.56 -11.17 -3.03
N ASP A 51 -0.49 -12.44 -3.40
CA ASP A 51 -0.92 -12.97 -4.68
C ASP A 51 -1.38 -14.43 -4.50
N THR A 52 -1.99 -15.00 -5.52
CA THR A 52 -2.32 -16.42 -5.57
C THR A 52 -1.07 -17.28 -5.68
N GLU A 53 -1.20 -18.59 -5.48
CA GLU A 53 -0.06 -19.50 -5.56
C GLU A 53 0.65 -19.44 -6.92
N ASP A 54 -0.10 -19.28 -7.99
CA ASP A 54 0.37 -19.18 -9.39
C ASP A 54 0.65 -17.74 -9.85
N ASN A 55 0.63 -16.76 -8.94
CA ASN A 55 0.89 -15.34 -9.22
C ASN A 55 -0.10 -14.68 -10.20
N THR A 56 -1.36 -15.06 -10.16
CA THR A 56 -2.42 -14.59 -11.07
C THR A 56 -2.54 -13.06 -11.12
N LEU A 57 -2.48 -12.36 -9.98
CA LEU A 57 -2.67 -10.90 -9.92
C LEU A 57 -1.53 -10.17 -10.62
N ILE A 58 -0.28 -10.58 -10.41
CA ILE A 58 0.85 -9.93 -11.06
C ILE A 58 0.91 -10.26 -12.55
N GLN A 59 0.67 -11.51 -12.94
CA GLN A 59 0.60 -11.92 -14.36
C GLN A 59 -0.49 -11.14 -15.10
N ARG A 60 -1.69 -11.05 -14.52
CA ARG A 60 -2.77 -10.21 -15.04
C ARG A 60 -2.35 -8.75 -15.13
N SER A 61 -1.63 -8.22 -14.13
CA SER A 61 -1.15 -6.83 -14.15
C SER A 61 -0.15 -6.56 -15.28
N LEU A 62 0.69 -7.53 -15.64
CA LEU A 62 1.68 -7.42 -16.72
C LEU A 62 1.04 -7.41 -18.12
N SER A 63 -0.06 -8.11 -18.32
CA SER A 63 -0.82 -8.10 -19.58
C SER A 63 -1.54 -6.77 -19.88
N ARG A 64 -1.38 -5.77 -19.00
CA ARG A 64 -1.94 -4.41 -19.12
C ARG A 64 -3.46 -4.34 -19.36
N PRO A 65 -4.27 -5.11 -18.63
CA PRO A 65 -5.72 -5.09 -18.81
C PRO A 65 -6.30 -3.73 -18.40
N PRO A 66 -7.52 -3.39 -18.83
CA PRO A 66 -8.20 -2.17 -18.43
C PRO A 66 -8.49 -2.13 -16.92
N TYR A 67 -8.62 -3.29 -16.26
CA TYR A 67 -8.82 -3.44 -14.82
C TYR A 67 -7.77 -4.35 -14.19
N LYS A 68 -7.19 -3.88 -13.09
CA LYS A 68 -6.27 -4.65 -12.28
C LYS A 68 -6.29 -4.22 -10.82
N GLU A 69 -5.93 -5.15 -9.95
CA GLU A 69 -5.92 -4.95 -8.50
C GLU A 69 -4.71 -5.59 -7.85
N LYS A 70 -4.35 -5.10 -6.68
CA LYS A 70 -3.24 -5.59 -5.85
C LYS A 70 -3.58 -5.41 -4.38
N LEU A 71 -3.20 -6.37 -3.56
CA LEU A 71 -3.26 -6.29 -2.10
C LEU A 71 -1.84 -6.23 -1.53
N ARG A 72 -1.65 -5.38 -0.53
CA ARG A 72 -0.40 -5.34 0.23
C ARG A 72 -0.62 -4.96 1.68
N LEU A 73 0.28 -5.43 2.52
CA LEU A 73 0.50 -4.90 3.87
C LEU A 73 1.66 -3.90 3.80
N ARG A 74 1.49 -2.71 4.40
CA ARG A 74 2.50 -1.64 4.38
C ARG A 74 2.80 -1.14 5.78
N GLY A 75 4.08 -1.07 6.13
CA GLY A 75 4.61 -0.37 7.30
C GLY A 75 5.46 0.83 6.89
N TYR A 76 5.50 1.84 7.75
CA TYR A 76 6.42 2.97 7.67
C TYR A 76 7.47 2.80 8.77
N GLY A 77 8.74 2.75 8.39
CA GLY A 77 9.81 2.16 9.20
C GLY A 77 9.76 0.62 9.14
N VAL A 78 10.60 -0.04 9.91
CA VAL A 78 10.56 -1.51 10.10
C VAL A 78 9.55 -1.82 11.21
N PRO A 79 8.37 -2.38 10.89
CA PRO A 79 7.32 -2.59 11.89
C PRO A 79 7.73 -3.64 12.93
N LYS A 80 7.37 -3.37 14.18
CA LYS A 80 7.55 -4.24 15.34
C LYS A 80 6.18 -4.78 15.80
N PRO A 81 6.15 -5.84 16.62
CA PRO A 81 4.92 -6.28 17.28
C PRO A 81 4.23 -5.12 18.01
N GLY A 82 2.92 -4.98 17.83
CA GLY A 82 2.10 -3.88 18.36
C GLY A 82 2.04 -2.62 17.50
N ASP A 83 2.89 -2.49 16.47
CA ASP A 83 2.83 -1.35 15.55
C ASP A 83 1.59 -1.40 14.65
N ILE A 84 1.09 -0.21 14.33
CA ILE A 84 0.01 -0.04 13.36
C ILE A 84 0.59 -0.05 11.95
N VAL A 85 0.05 -0.93 11.12
CA VAL A 85 0.35 -1.06 9.69
C VAL A 85 -0.91 -0.83 8.85
N PHE A 86 -0.77 -0.86 7.54
CA PHE A 86 -1.86 -0.58 6.61
C PHE A 86 -2.11 -1.77 5.68
N LEU A 87 -3.29 -2.37 5.76
CA LEU A 87 -3.80 -3.24 4.71
C LEU A 87 -4.37 -2.36 3.59
N GLU A 88 -3.79 -2.46 2.40
CA GLU A 88 -4.11 -1.61 1.26
C GLU A 88 -4.53 -2.42 0.04
N ILE A 89 -5.70 -2.12 -0.49
CA ILE A 89 -6.13 -2.58 -1.80
C ILE A 89 -5.99 -1.44 -2.82
N LYS A 90 -5.33 -1.71 -3.92
CA LYS A 90 -5.15 -0.77 -5.03
C LYS A 90 -5.81 -1.35 -6.27
N LYS A 91 -6.83 -0.67 -6.79
CA LYS A 91 -7.51 -0.98 -8.03
C LYS A 91 -7.11 0.06 -9.08
N LYS A 92 -6.96 -0.37 -10.32
CA LYS A 92 -6.76 0.53 -11.46
C LYS A 92 -7.75 0.16 -12.56
N TYR A 93 -8.56 1.13 -12.99
CA TYR A 93 -9.51 0.97 -14.06
C TYR A 93 -9.34 2.10 -15.09
N LYS A 94 -9.09 1.76 -16.36
CA LYS A 94 -8.90 2.72 -17.47
C LYS A 94 -8.01 3.91 -17.10
N GLY A 95 -6.88 3.65 -16.42
CA GLY A 95 -5.91 4.67 -16.02
C GLY A 95 -6.16 5.28 -14.63
N ILE A 96 -7.39 5.31 -14.14
CA ILE A 96 -7.73 5.86 -12.83
C ILE A 96 -7.34 4.87 -11.73
N VAL A 97 -6.62 5.38 -10.74
CA VAL A 97 -6.19 4.61 -9.56
C VAL A 97 -7.13 4.91 -8.39
N ASN A 98 -7.78 3.86 -7.91
CA ASN A 98 -8.47 3.86 -6.62
C ASN A 98 -7.61 3.10 -5.61
N LYS A 99 -7.27 3.76 -4.51
CA LYS A 99 -6.52 3.18 -3.40
C LYS A 99 -7.35 3.31 -2.14
N ARG A 100 -7.57 2.20 -1.45
CA ARG A 100 -8.27 2.15 -0.17
C ARG A 100 -7.39 1.42 0.85
N ARG A 101 -7.41 1.87 2.09
CA ARG A 101 -6.61 1.28 3.16
C ARG A 101 -7.33 1.32 4.50
N SER A 102 -7.02 0.37 5.36
CA SER A 102 -7.36 0.37 6.78
C SER A 102 -6.10 0.23 7.61
N CYS A 103 -6.08 0.96 8.72
CA CYS A 103 -5.14 0.70 9.80
C CYS A 103 -5.48 -0.64 10.46
N ILE A 104 -4.47 -1.37 10.89
CA ILE A 104 -4.58 -2.65 11.60
C ILE A 104 -3.27 -2.86 12.38
N GLU A 105 -3.32 -3.51 13.54
CA GLU A 105 -2.12 -3.92 14.24
C GLU A 105 -1.39 -5.04 13.47
N LEU A 106 -0.06 -5.02 13.49
CA LEU A 106 0.76 -5.95 12.70
C LEU A 106 0.42 -7.42 12.95
N GLU A 107 0.30 -7.81 14.21
CA GLU A 107 0.04 -9.21 14.56
C GLU A 107 -1.39 -9.64 14.18
N GLU A 108 -2.36 -8.72 14.30
CA GLU A 108 -3.72 -8.96 13.83
C GLU A 108 -3.78 -9.08 12.30
N ALA A 109 -3.03 -8.24 11.58
CA ALA A 109 -2.93 -8.33 10.12
C ALA A 109 -2.35 -9.67 9.66
N LYS A 110 -1.28 -10.14 10.31
CA LYS A 110 -0.67 -11.45 10.02
C LYS A 110 -1.66 -12.57 10.28
N ARG A 111 -2.25 -12.61 11.48
CA ARG A 111 -3.25 -13.61 11.86
C ARG A 111 -4.41 -13.65 10.89
N TYR A 112 -4.96 -12.49 10.52
CA TYR A 112 -6.05 -12.38 9.56
C TYR A 112 -5.65 -12.96 8.18
N MET A 113 -4.49 -12.58 7.68
CA MET A 113 -4.02 -13.06 6.37
C MET A 113 -3.65 -14.54 6.34
N GLU A 114 -3.32 -15.14 7.49
CA GLU A 114 -3.03 -16.58 7.64
C GLU A 114 -4.31 -17.41 7.83
N THR A 115 -5.26 -16.90 8.61
CA THR A 115 -6.44 -17.68 9.03
C THR A 115 -7.72 -17.35 8.27
N GLY A 116 -7.76 -16.19 7.59
CA GLY A 116 -8.97 -15.64 6.99
C GLY A 116 -10.00 -15.11 7.99
N VAL A 117 -9.68 -15.10 9.30
CA VAL A 117 -10.61 -14.64 10.33
C VAL A 117 -10.41 -13.15 10.57
N LEU A 118 -11.41 -12.34 10.23
CA LEU A 118 -11.38 -10.89 10.49
C LEU A 118 -11.13 -10.60 11.97
N PRO A 119 -10.30 -9.58 12.28
CA PRO A 119 -10.09 -9.14 13.66
C PRO A 119 -11.34 -8.47 14.23
N GLU A 120 -11.41 -8.37 15.54
CA GLU A 120 -12.39 -7.50 16.20
C GLU A 120 -12.12 -6.04 15.79
N PHE A 121 -13.19 -5.37 15.31
CA PHE A 121 -13.03 -4.02 14.76
C PHE A 121 -12.76 -2.97 15.84
N GLN A 122 -11.59 -2.39 15.80
CA GLN A 122 -11.19 -1.27 16.65
C GLN A 122 -11.64 0.09 16.07
N PRO A 123 -11.77 1.14 16.87
CA PRO A 123 -12.21 2.47 16.42
C PRO A 123 -11.34 3.10 15.32
N TYR A 124 -10.06 2.75 15.25
CA TYR A 124 -9.12 3.25 14.23
C TYR A 124 -9.18 2.49 12.91
N MET A 125 -9.89 1.36 12.84
CA MET A 125 -10.01 0.54 11.65
C MET A 125 -11.13 1.04 10.73
N ASN A 126 -10.88 1.01 9.44
CA ASN A 126 -11.94 1.22 8.44
C ASN A 126 -12.64 -0.09 8.12
N ARG A 127 -13.80 -0.30 8.78
CA ARG A 127 -14.59 -1.54 8.65
C ARG A 127 -15.00 -1.85 7.22
N GLN A 128 -15.36 -0.81 6.44
CA GLN A 128 -15.79 -1.00 5.06
C GLN A 128 -14.63 -1.50 4.19
N VAL A 129 -13.44 -0.91 4.35
CA VAL A 129 -12.24 -1.33 3.62
C VAL A 129 -11.82 -2.75 4.02
N LEU A 130 -11.84 -3.08 5.30
CA LEU A 130 -11.52 -4.45 5.76
C LEU A 130 -12.49 -5.49 5.20
N ARG A 131 -13.79 -5.20 5.15
CA ARG A 131 -14.78 -6.09 4.51
C ARG A 131 -14.57 -6.23 3.00
N GLU A 132 -14.13 -5.16 2.31
CA GLU A 132 -13.77 -5.22 0.91
C GLU A 132 -12.52 -6.06 0.66
N ILE A 133 -11.52 -5.95 1.54
CA ILE A 133 -10.32 -6.78 1.51
C ILE A 133 -10.68 -8.25 1.81
N ASP A 134 -11.54 -8.49 2.78
CA ASP A 134 -12.03 -9.81 3.13
C ASP A 134 -12.73 -10.50 1.96
N TYR A 135 -13.63 -9.81 1.28
CA TYR A 135 -14.23 -10.31 0.04
C TYR A 135 -13.17 -10.64 -1.02
N PHE A 136 -12.16 -9.79 -1.16
CA PHE A 136 -11.06 -9.98 -2.10
C PHE A 136 -10.19 -11.21 -1.76
N THR A 137 -9.88 -11.41 -0.47
CA THR A 137 -9.11 -12.59 -0.03
C THR A 137 -9.87 -13.90 -0.20
N HIS A 138 -11.19 -13.87 -0.13
CA HIS A 138 -12.02 -15.07 -0.39
C HIS A 138 -12.14 -15.43 -1.88
N ILE A 139 -12.06 -14.42 -2.77
CA ILE A 139 -12.07 -14.70 -4.23
C ILE A 139 -10.72 -15.28 -4.69
N TYR A 140 -9.64 -14.74 -4.14
CA TYR A 140 -8.28 -15.13 -4.48
C TYR A 140 -7.64 -15.76 -3.24
N ASP A 141 -7.34 -17.03 -3.23
CA ASP A 141 -6.56 -17.67 -2.16
C ASP A 141 -5.17 -17.01 -2.06
N LEU A 142 -5.10 -15.91 -1.31
CA LEU A 142 -3.95 -15.01 -1.29
C LEU A 142 -2.94 -15.43 -0.24
N LYS A 143 -1.67 -15.47 -0.67
CA LYS A 143 -0.51 -15.75 0.17
C LYS A 143 0.53 -14.64 0.07
N PRO A 144 1.38 -14.43 1.08
CA PRO A 144 2.49 -13.48 0.98
C PRO A 144 3.49 -13.98 -0.09
N LYS A 145 3.75 -13.17 -1.12
CA LYS A 145 4.62 -13.55 -2.24
C LYS A 145 5.87 -12.71 -2.38
N LEU A 146 5.82 -11.44 -2.01
CA LEU A 146 6.96 -10.54 -2.18
C LEU A 146 7.06 -9.60 -1.01
N TYR A 147 8.22 -9.59 -0.34
CA TYR A 147 8.65 -8.52 0.55
C TYR A 147 9.45 -7.50 -0.24
N LEU A 148 9.10 -6.23 -0.10
CA LEU A 148 9.78 -5.11 -0.75
C LEU A 148 9.94 -3.96 0.25
N ALA A 149 11.20 -3.62 0.56
CA ALA A 149 11.53 -2.44 1.36
C ALA A 149 12.35 -1.45 0.51
N TYR A 150 12.10 -0.16 0.73
CA TYR A 150 12.83 0.94 0.09
C TYR A 150 12.70 2.22 0.91
N ASP A 151 13.68 3.11 0.76
CA ASP A 151 13.77 4.43 1.36
C ASP A 151 13.34 5.51 0.37
#